data_635b4cf64a2562438a19302a781000f2
#
_entry.id   635b4cf64a2562438a19302a781000f2
#
_cell.length_a   1.000
_cell.length_b   1.000
_cell.length_c   1.000
_cell.angle_alpha   90.00
_cell.angle_beta   90.00
_cell.angle_gamma   90.00
#
_symmetry.space_group_name_H-M   'P 1'
#
loop_
_entity.id
_entity.type
_entity.pdbx_description
1 polymer ?
#
loop_
_entity_poly.entity_id
_entity_poly.type
_entity_poly.pdbx_seq_one_letter_code
_entity_poly.pdbx_strand_id
1 'polypeptide(L)'
;MKVLKPVACVLGCVLALSPALAAQGQAVLEDAWVRALPPTQANTAAYVTVRNPGPEPLVITGGSAALAGRLELHDTVEVDGMLRMRQQESVTVPAGEAVAFAPGGLHLMLLDLERMPAAGEVLKLCLEINGAPVCTDAETRRGQASPDREHQHHH
;
A
#
# COMPACT_ATOMS: atom_id res chain seq x y z
N MET A 1 83.38 6.02 -8.15
CA MET A 1 82.20 6.72 -8.74
C MET A 1 81.07 5.72 -8.77
N LYS A 2 80.07 5.90 -7.86
CA LYS A 2 78.87 5.03 -7.79
C LYS A 2 77.73 5.79 -8.45
N VAL A 3 77.17 5.22 -9.53
CA VAL A 3 76.05 5.78 -10.27
C VAL A 3 74.78 5.30 -9.61
N LEU A 4 74.00 6.22 -9.06
CA LEU A 4 72.65 5.97 -8.50
C LEU A 4 71.66 5.98 -9.67
N LYS A 5 70.87 4.89 -9.82
CA LYS A 5 69.75 4.82 -10.74
C LYS A 5 68.46 5.32 -10.06
N PRO A 6 67.65 6.15 -10.70
CA PRO A 6 66.38 6.57 -10.10
C PRO A 6 65.36 5.46 -10.26
N VAL A 7 64.66 5.13 -9.14
CA VAL A 7 63.48 4.24 -9.10
C VAL A 7 62.26 5.11 -9.46
N ALA A 8 61.65 4.85 -10.59
CA ALA A 8 60.39 5.48 -11.01
C ALA A 8 59.24 4.82 -10.23
N CYS A 9 58.61 5.56 -9.31
CA CYS A 9 57.45 5.16 -8.57
C CYS A 9 56.23 5.39 -9.47
N VAL A 10 55.64 4.31 -10.05
CA VAL A 10 54.39 4.38 -10.81
C VAL A 10 53.24 4.37 -9.81
N LEU A 11 52.65 5.56 -9.62
CA LEU A 11 51.44 5.73 -8.76
C LEU A 11 50.23 5.23 -9.58
N GLY A 12 49.82 3.99 -9.33
CA GLY A 12 48.59 3.41 -9.90
C GLY A 12 47.37 4.04 -9.25
N CYS A 13 46.64 4.86 -10.02
CA CYS A 13 45.36 5.43 -9.63
C CYS A 13 44.30 4.35 -9.74
N VAL A 14 43.92 3.71 -8.64
CA VAL A 14 42.79 2.78 -8.58
C VAL A 14 41.51 3.60 -8.54
N LEU A 15 40.83 3.74 -9.70
CA LEU A 15 39.46 4.26 -9.73
C LEU A 15 38.55 3.25 -9.02
N ALA A 16 38.14 3.55 -7.81
CA ALA A 16 37.08 2.84 -7.12
C ALA A 16 35.74 3.18 -7.82
N LEU A 17 35.22 2.23 -8.62
CA LEU A 17 33.81 2.28 -9.06
C LEU A 17 32.96 1.99 -7.82
N SER A 18 32.40 3.04 -7.22
CA SER A 18 31.33 2.89 -6.25
C SER A 18 30.06 2.42 -6.99
N PRO A 19 29.47 1.27 -6.61
CA PRO A 19 28.15 0.93 -7.15
C PRO A 19 27.16 2.00 -6.66
N ALA A 20 26.55 2.72 -7.61
CA ALA A 20 25.40 3.55 -7.31
C ALA A 20 24.30 2.60 -6.81
N LEU A 21 23.99 2.63 -5.50
CA LEU A 21 22.75 2.06 -4.99
C LEU A 21 21.62 2.78 -5.74
N ALA A 22 21.01 2.07 -6.70
CA ALA A 22 19.76 2.53 -7.30
C ALA A 22 18.79 2.73 -6.12
N ALA A 23 18.36 3.96 -5.90
CA ALA A 23 17.30 4.26 -4.95
C ALA A 23 16.05 3.52 -5.47
N GLN A 24 15.75 2.38 -4.86
CA GLN A 24 14.52 1.65 -5.13
C GLN A 24 13.40 2.59 -4.72
N GLY A 25 12.60 3.04 -5.67
CA GLY A 25 11.48 3.93 -5.44
C GLY A 25 10.57 3.28 -4.40
N GLN A 26 10.58 3.85 -3.20
CA GLN A 26 9.77 3.33 -2.09
C GLN A 26 8.30 3.58 -2.43
N ALA A 27 7.43 2.58 -2.17
CA ALA A 27 6.00 2.74 -2.34
C ALA A 27 5.49 3.96 -1.57
N VAL A 28 4.60 4.74 -2.18
CA VAL A 28 3.93 5.88 -1.54
C VAL A 28 2.48 5.53 -1.28
N LEU A 29 2.05 5.66 -0.02
CA LEU A 29 0.67 5.43 0.40
C LEU A 29 -0.03 6.79 0.52
N GLU A 30 -1.09 6.98 -0.26
CA GLU A 30 -1.84 8.25 -0.35
C GLU A 30 -3.31 8.02 0.04
N ASP A 31 -3.96 9.05 0.61
CA ASP A 31 -5.40 9.08 0.90
C ASP A 31 -5.92 7.88 1.72
N ALA A 32 -5.13 7.43 2.69
CA ALA A 32 -5.52 6.30 3.52
C ALA A 32 -6.65 6.66 4.49
N TRP A 33 -7.68 5.82 4.54
CA TRP A 33 -8.77 5.99 5.48
C TRP A 33 -9.46 4.68 5.85
N VAL A 34 -10.10 4.65 7.01
CA VAL A 34 -10.87 3.51 7.53
C VAL A 34 -12.34 3.87 7.61
N ARG A 35 -13.22 2.96 7.22
CA ARG A 35 -14.66 3.17 7.30
C ARG A 35 -15.15 2.99 8.74
N ALA A 36 -15.78 4.03 9.30
CA ALA A 36 -16.52 3.91 10.55
C ALA A 36 -17.87 3.22 10.30
N LEU A 37 -18.12 2.14 11.02
CA LEU A 37 -19.37 1.39 11.03
C LEU A 37 -19.99 1.44 12.45
N PRO A 38 -21.23 0.93 12.65
CA PRO A 38 -21.79 0.79 13.98
C PRO A 38 -20.88 -0.03 14.91
N PRO A 39 -20.78 0.31 16.22
CA PRO A 39 -19.84 -0.31 17.15
C PRO A 39 -20.06 -1.81 17.40
N THR A 40 -21.19 -2.34 16.95
CA THR A 40 -21.50 -3.78 17.01
C THR A 40 -20.85 -4.61 15.90
N GLN A 41 -20.22 -3.95 14.93
CA GLN A 41 -19.52 -4.63 13.84
C GLN A 41 -18.09 -4.98 14.28
N ALA A 42 -17.69 -6.24 14.05
CA ALA A 42 -16.37 -6.74 14.36
C ALA A 42 -15.37 -6.57 13.20
N ASN A 43 -15.85 -6.15 12.03
CA ASN A 43 -15.05 -6.00 10.82
C ASN A 43 -15.37 -4.68 10.14
N THR A 44 -14.37 -4.12 9.43
CA THR A 44 -14.58 -2.94 8.57
C THR A 44 -13.64 -2.99 7.37
N ALA A 45 -13.70 -1.96 6.53
CA ALA A 45 -12.82 -1.81 5.38
C ALA A 45 -11.92 -0.58 5.54
N ALA A 46 -10.71 -0.70 5.01
CA ALA A 46 -9.80 0.42 4.82
C ALA A 46 -9.48 0.58 3.33
N TYR A 47 -9.09 1.79 2.97
CA TYR A 47 -8.84 2.22 1.60
C TYR A 47 -7.57 3.03 1.56
N VAL A 48 -6.83 2.94 0.45
CA VAL A 48 -5.57 3.65 0.25
C VAL A 48 -5.18 3.59 -1.22
N THR A 49 -4.54 4.62 -1.74
CA THR A 49 -3.89 4.57 -3.05
C THR A 49 -2.42 4.23 -2.87
N VAL A 50 -1.97 3.18 -3.54
CA VAL A 50 -0.56 2.77 -3.54
C VAL A 50 0.06 3.20 -4.85
N ARG A 51 1.03 4.12 -4.79
CA ARG A 51 1.79 4.60 -5.94
C ARG A 51 3.15 3.94 -5.96
N ASN A 52 3.55 3.49 -7.14
CA ASN A 52 4.87 2.94 -7.41
C ASN A 52 5.71 3.93 -8.26
N PRO A 53 6.56 4.78 -7.67
CA PRO A 53 7.42 5.68 -8.42
C PRO A 53 8.66 5.00 -9.00
N GLY A 54 8.88 3.73 -8.67
CA GLY A 54 10.07 2.97 -9.06
C GLY A 54 9.95 2.31 -10.43
N PRO A 55 11.06 1.77 -10.94
CA PRO A 55 11.12 1.10 -12.24
C PRO A 55 10.68 -0.36 -12.21
N GLU A 56 10.52 -0.96 -11.03
CA GLU A 56 10.14 -2.36 -10.84
C GLU A 56 8.73 -2.47 -10.26
N PRO A 57 7.96 -3.53 -10.58
CA PRO A 57 6.67 -3.77 -9.98
C PRO A 57 6.75 -3.94 -8.46
N LEU A 58 5.75 -3.46 -7.73
CA LEU A 58 5.56 -3.73 -6.31
C LEU A 58 4.47 -4.78 -6.12
N VAL A 59 4.71 -5.73 -5.21
CA VAL A 59 3.74 -6.79 -4.87
C VAL A 59 3.28 -6.60 -3.43
N ILE A 60 1.99 -6.36 -3.26
CA ILE A 60 1.33 -6.23 -1.96
C ILE A 60 0.77 -7.60 -1.60
N THR A 61 1.12 -8.15 -0.44
CA THR A 61 0.71 -9.49 -0.01
C THR A 61 -0.17 -9.50 1.23
N GLY A 62 -0.43 -8.32 1.82
CA GLY A 62 -1.22 -8.17 3.04
C GLY A 62 -0.82 -6.94 3.82
N GLY A 63 -0.96 -7.00 5.12
CA GLY A 63 -0.59 -5.89 5.99
C GLY A 63 -1.13 -6.04 7.41
N SER A 64 -1.14 -4.92 8.14
CA SER A 64 -1.70 -4.81 9.47
C SER A 64 -2.33 -3.43 9.69
N ALA A 65 -3.27 -3.35 10.59
CA ALA A 65 -3.83 -2.10 11.03
C ALA A 65 -4.01 -2.12 12.56
N ALA A 66 -3.84 -0.96 13.20
CA ALA A 66 -4.14 -0.84 14.62
C ALA A 66 -5.60 -1.27 14.90
N LEU A 67 -5.83 -1.93 16.01
CA LEU A 67 -7.12 -2.50 16.45
C LEU A 67 -7.60 -3.73 15.65
N ALA A 68 -7.00 -4.11 14.54
CA ALA A 68 -7.40 -5.27 13.75
C ALA A 68 -6.56 -6.51 14.11
N GLY A 69 -7.23 -7.65 14.29
CA GLY A 69 -6.55 -8.93 14.48
C GLY A 69 -5.86 -9.40 13.21
N ARG A 70 -6.41 -9.05 12.03
CA ARG A 70 -5.81 -9.33 10.71
C ARG A 70 -6.32 -8.38 9.64
N LEU A 71 -5.52 -8.25 8.59
CA LEU A 71 -5.83 -7.50 7.38
C LEU A 71 -5.76 -8.44 6.18
N GLU A 72 -6.77 -8.40 5.33
CA GLU A 72 -6.83 -9.18 4.08
C GLU A 72 -7.07 -8.28 2.89
N LEU A 73 -6.49 -8.64 1.74
CA LEU A 73 -6.76 -7.98 0.46
C LEU A 73 -8.02 -8.59 -0.15
N HIS A 74 -9.00 -7.78 -0.50
CA HIS A 74 -10.23 -8.23 -1.14
C HIS A 74 -10.53 -7.43 -2.41
N ASP A 75 -11.28 -8.03 -3.31
CA ASP A 75 -11.84 -7.39 -4.48
C ASP A 75 -13.35 -7.65 -4.55
N THR A 76 -14.08 -6.68 -5.05
CA THR A 76 -15.50 -6.81 -5.33
C THR A 76 -15.68 -7.09 -6.82
N VAL A 77 -16.11 -8.31 -7.15
CA VAL A 77 -16.34 -8.76 -8.52
C VAL A 77 -17.82 -9.02 -8.74
N GLU A 78 -18.28 -8.77 -9.95
CA GLU A 78 -19.63 -9.15 -10.37
C GLU A 78 -19.61 -10.57 -10.95
N VAL A 79 -20.46 -11.45 -10.40
CA VAL A 79 -20.66 -12.82 -10.86
C VAL A 79 -22.16 -13.04 -11.03
N ASP A 80 -22.61 -13.32 -12.23
CA ASP A 80 -24.03 -13.57 -12.56
C ASP A 80 -24.96 -12.42 -12.10
N GLY A 81 -24.52 -11.16 -12.28
CA GLY A 81 -25.28 -9.96 -11.89
C GLY A 81 -25.26 -9.67 -10.38
N MET A 82 -24.50 -10.43 -9.59
CA MET A 82 -24.35 -10.22 -8.14
C MET A 82 -22.93 -9.80 -7.78
N LEU A 83 -22.81 -8.81 -6.90
CA LEU A 83 -21.52 -8.41 -6.33
C LEU A 83 -21.08 -9.43 -5.27
N ARG A 84 -19.87 -9.93 -5.43
CA ARG A 84 -19.22 -10.87 -4.51
C ARG A 84 -17.85 -10.34 -4.10
N MET A 85 -17.53 -10.45 -2.81
CA MET A 85 -16.17 -10.21 -2.33
C MET A 85 -15.34 -11.47 -2.54
N ARG A 86 -14.11 -11.27 -3.05
CA ARG A 86 -13.13 -12.34 -3.25
C ARG A 86 -11.82 -11.92 -2.62
N GLN A 87 -11.27 -12.77 -1.76
CA GLN A 87 -9.94 -12.57 -1.21
C GLN A 87 -8.89 -12.71 -2.32
N GLN A 88 -7.89 -11.83 -2.29
CA GLN A 88 -6.72 -11.82 -3.18
C GLN A 88 -5.49 -12.22 -2.39
N GLU A 89 -4.66 -13.10 -2.92
CA GLU A 89 -3.38 -13.45 -2.31
C GLU A 89 -2.36 -12.32 -2.44
N SER A 90 -2.44 -11.57 -3.53
CA SER A 90 -1.57 -10.42 -3.78
C SER A 90 -2.19 -9.45 -4.78
N VAL A 91 -1.70 -8.22 -4.73
CA VAL A 91 -2.02 -7.15 -5.70
C VAL A 91 -0.71 -6.56 -6.20
N THR A 92 -0.54 -6.50 -7.52
CA THR A 92 0.66 -5.92 -8.15
C THR A 92 0.40 -4.48 -8.56
N VAL A 93 1.33 -3.58 -8.21
CA VAL A 93 1.37 -2.19 -8.69
C VAL A 93 2.49 -2.09 -9.73
N PRO A 94 2.18 -1.95 -11.03
CA PRO A 94 3.19 -1.84 -12.06
C PRO A 94 4.13 -0.65 -11.85
N ALA A 95 5.33 -0.71 -12.46
CA ALA A 95 6.30 0.36 -12.41
C ALA A 95 5.71 1.69 -12.92
N GLY A 96 5.87 2.77 -12.17
CA GLY A 96 5.39 4.10 -12.53
C GLY A 96 3.87 4.30 -12.40
N GLU A 97 3.12 3.28 -11.96
CA GLU A 97 1.65 3.33 -11.86
C GLU A 97 1.17 3.46 -10.40
N ALA A 98 -0.14 3.57 -10.26
CA ALA A 98 -0.83 3.56 -8.98
C ALA A 98 -2.01 2.59 -9.01
N VAL A 99 -2.27 1.92 -7.88
CA VAL A 99 -3.45 1.09 -7.66
C VAL A 99 -4.23 1.66 -6.48
N ALA A 100 -5.52 1.88 -6.70
CA ALA A 100 -6.42 2.39 -5.68
C ALA A 100 -7.20 1.24 -5.04
N PHE A 101 -7.09 1.11 -3.71
CA PHE A 101 -8.05 0.37 -2.91
C PHE A 101 -9.18 1.34 -2.56
N ALA A 102 -10.36 1.13 -3.14
CA ALA A 102 -11.49 2.06 -3.08
C ALA A 102 -12.83 1.31 -2.92
N PRO A 103 -13.87 1.97 -2.40
CA PRO A 103 -15.20 1.37 -2.29
C PRO A 103 -15.71 0.84 -3.64
N GLY A 104 -16.20 -0.39 -3.64
CA GLY A 104 -16.74 -1.04 -4.85
C GLY A 104 -15.73 -1.80 -5.70
N GLY A 105 -14.45 -1.79 -5.36
CA GLY A 105 -13.39 -2.53 -6.02
C GLY A 105 -12.46 -3.20 -5.01
N LEU A 106 -11.15 -3.14 -5.28
CA LEU A 106 -10.12 -3.55 -4.32
C LEU A 106 -10.27 -2.81 -3.00
N HIS A 107 -10.15 -3.51 -1.89
CA HIS A 107 -10.21 -2.94 -0.54
C HIS A 107 -9.46 -3.79 0.46
N LEU A 108 -9.13 -3.20 1.59
CA LEU A 108 -8.47 -3.87 2.70
C LEU A 108 -9.55 -4.24 3.73
N MET A 109 -9.76 -5.53 3.98
CA MET A 109 -10.64 -5.97 5.05
C MET A 109 -9.88 -5.99 6.37
N LEU A 110 -10.37 -5.22 7.34
CA LEU A 110 -9.91 -5.25 8.72
C LEU A 110 -10.83 -6.17 9.52
N LEU A 111 -10.30 -7.28 9.97
CA LEU A 111 -11.04 -8.36 10.61
C LEU A 111 -10.67 -8.49 12.09
N ASP A 112 -11.60 -9.04 12.85
CA ASP A 112 -11.42 -9.31 14.29
C ASP A 112 -10.97 -8.04 15.03
N LEU A 113 -11.72 -6.95 14.85
CA LEU A 113 -11.45 -5.68 15.53
C LEU A 113 -11.65 -5.82 17.03
N GLU A 114 -10.70 -5.30 17.81
CA GLU A 114 -10.86 -5.14 19.27
C GLU A 114 -12.06 -4.24 19.62
N ARG A 115 -12.29 -3.23 18.80
CA ARG A 115 -13.43 -2.32 18.79
C ARG A 115 -13.55 -1.61 17.46
N MET A 116 -14.70 -1.09 17.12
CA MET A 116 -14.86 -0.20 15.97
C MET A 116 -14.16 1.15 16.24
N PRO A 117 -13.28 1.64 15.37
CA PRO A 117 -12.71 2.97 15.52
C PRO A 117 -13.78 4.05 15.33
N ALA A 118 -13.68 5.12 16.10
CA ALA A 118 -14.58 6.26 16.01
C ALA A 118 -14.24 7.15 14.81
N ALA A 119 -15.24 7.82 14.23
CA ALA A 119 -14.99 8.81 13.20
C ALA A 119 -14.05 9.92 13.70
N GLY A 120 -13.03 10.27 12.93
CA GLY A 120 -11.94 11.19 13.28
C GLY A 120 -10.77 10.53 13.99
N GLU A 121 -10.88 9.27 14.42
CA GLU A 121 -9.74 8.53 14.98
C GLU A 121 -8.76 8.19 13.87
N VAL A 122 -7.46 8.28 14.18
CA VAL A 122 -6.38 7.95 13.25
C VAL A 122 -5.75 6.62 13.64
N LEU A 123 -5.70 5.68 12.71
CA LEU A 123 -5.09 4.38 12.88
C LEU A 123 -3.81 4.27 12.07
N LYS A 124 -2.81 3.56 12.62
CA LYS A 124 -1.65 3.14 11.85
C LYS A 124 -2.06 1.99 10.92
N LEU A 125 -1.85 2.19 9.62
CA LEU A 125 -2.05 1.20 8.56
C LEU A 125 -0.72 0.87 7.92
N CYS A 126 -0.37 -0.40 7.85
CA CYS A 126 0.86 -0.90 7.21
C CYS A 126 0.48 -1.92 6.13
N LEU A 127 1.08 -1.80 4.95
CA LEU A 127 1.00 -2.80 3.88
C LEU A 127 2.33 -3.55 3.78
N GLU A 128 2.26 -4.85 3.60
CA GLU A 128 3.40 -5.71 3.28
C GLU A 128 3.68 -5.59 1.79
N ILE A 129 4.74 -4.89 1.42
CA ILE A 129 5.11 -4.62 0.02
C ILE A 129 6.50 -5.17 -0.24
N ASN A 130 6.62 -6.13 -1.16
CA ASN A 130 7.87 -6.85 -1.45
C ASN A 130 8.54 -7.42 -0.18
N GLY A 131 7.74 -7.92 0.78
CA GLY A 131 8.22 -8.50 2.03
C GLY A 131 8.69 -7.49 3.09
N ALA A 132 8.37 -6.20 2.93
CA ALA A 132 8.68 -5.16 3.90
C ALA A 132 7.43 -4.32 4.22
N PRO A 133 7.22 -3.89 5.48
CA PRO A 133 6.09 -3.06 5.85
C PRO A 133 6.31 -1.60 5.41
N VAL A 134 5.31 -1.04 4.72
CA VAL A 134 5.21 0.40 4.42
C VAL A 134 3.98 0.93 5.12
N CYS A 135 4.14 1.93 5.98
CA CYS A 135 3.10 2.38 6.89
C CYS A 135 2.68 3.83 6.62
N THR A 136 1.41 4.11 6.89
CA THR A 136 0.83 5.45 6.87
C THR A 136 -0.20 5.60 7.98
N ASP A 137 -0.65 6.82 8.20
CA ASP A 137 -1.78 7.12 9.08
C ASP A 137 -3.07 7.14 8.26
N ALA A 138 -4.11 6.45 8.75
CA ALA A 138 -5.41 6.33 8.11
C ALA A 138 -6.48 6.94 9.03
N GLU A 139 -7.14 8.00 8.57
CA GLU A 139 -8.23 8.63 9.31
C GLU A 139 -9.50 7.79 9.20
N THR A 140 -10.18 7.60 10.30
CA THR A 140 -11.49 6.92 10.32
C THR A 140 -12.59 7.88 9.88
N ARG A 141 -13.33 7.53 8.84
CA ARG A 141 -14.39 8.36 8.27
C ARG A 141 -15.70 7.59 8.20
N ARG A 142 -16.83 8.28 8.39
CA ARG A 142 -18.12 7.74 7.98
C ARG A 142 -18.09 7.63 6.48
N GLY A 143 -18.34 6.43 5.94
CA GLY A 143 -18.35 6.22 4.51
C GLY A 143 -19.25 7.25 3.83
N GLN A 144 -18.77 7.86 2.75
CA GLN A 144 -19.70 8.60 1.88
C GLN A 144 -20.71 7.58 1.39
N ALA A 145 -22.00 7.84 1.63
CA ALA A 145 -23.06 7.15 0.93
C ALA A 145 -22.71 7.25 -0.57
N SER A 146 -22.69 6.11 -1.26
CA SER A 146 -22.59 6.14 -2.73
C SER A 146 -23.58 7.19 -3.21
N PRO A 147 -23.20 8.11 -4.13
CA PRO A 147 -24.14 9.07 -4.65
C PRO A 147 -25.34 8.27 -5.15
N ASP A 148 -26.49 8.59 -4.60
CA ASP A 148 -27.74 7.92 -4.78
C ASP A 148 -27.94 7.57 -6.26
N ARG A 149 -28.27 6.30 -6.53
CA ARG A 149 -29.11 5.98 -7.66
C ARG A 149 -30.44 6.70 -7.39
N GLU A 150 -30.53 7.90 -7.88
CA GLU A 150 -31.75 8.65 -7.97
C GLU A 150 -32.72 7.79 -8.78
N HIS A 151 -33.57 7.05 -8.09
CA HIS A 151 -34.70 6.36 -8.70
C HIS A 151 -35.63 7.44 -9.25
N GLN A 152 -35.46 7.75 -10.51
CA GLN A 152 -36.48 8.49 -11.26
C GLN A 152 -37.72 7.59 -11.36
N HIS A 153 -38.58 7.73 -10.39
CA HIS A 153 -39.97 7.30 -10.56
C HIS A 153 -40.67 8.30 -11.49
N HIS A 154 -40.72 7.94 -12.74
CA HIS A 154 -41.67 8.56 -13.64
C HIS A 154 -43.09 8.02 -13.36
N HIS A 155 -43.93 8.91 -12.90
CA HIS A 155 -45.39 8.74 -12.92
C HIS A 155 -45.92 8.95 -14.34
#